data_0f07a7b52095b9fecdbe45e35643bae7
#
_entry.id   0f07a7b52095b9fecdbe45e35643bae7
#
_cell.length_a   1.000
_cell.length_b   1.000
_cell.length_c   1.000
_cell.angle_alpha   90.00
_cell.angle_beta   90.00
_cell.angle_gamma   90.00
#
_symmetry.space_group_name_H-M   'P 1'
#
loop_
_entity.id
_entity.type
_entity.pdbx_description
1 polymer ?
#
loop_
_entity_poly.entity_id
_entity_poly.type
_entity_poly.pdbx_seq_one_letter_code
_entity_poly.pdbx_strand_id
1 'polypeptide(L)'
;MSSYVGIDVAKLELVVHVLPQEQGRIFANSAVGLAELVVWLQQMPCQRIVFEASGGYEQALLKCLHHANLPAVRLSAQRPRELARALGVKAKTDALDARVLAVAAQLLPATVSEPLPETTAILREWLQLRSALVGERDSHRRRLQQLQHPQVQAFLQEWVAKLQVQIKDLDKLLAKLVRDEPSALDKAPGLGPILRATLAARLPELGRLDRRQIAALVGLAPYNRDSGRWRGQRRIAGGRADVRRVLYMATWSAIRGDAALASCYQHLVAAGKPKKLAVTACMRKYLTRLNAMKRDNAPWRAAA
;
A
#
# COMPACT_ATOMS: atom_id res chain seq x y z
N MET A 1 9.19 -34.77 -3.00
CA MET A 1 9.32 -33.80 -1.89
C MET A 1 8.76 -32.46 -2.36
N SER A 2 8.05 -31.76 -1.51
CA SER A 2 7.48 -30.41 -1.86
C SER A 2 8.60 -29.37 -1.98
N SER A 3 8.54 -28.55 -3.02
CA SER A 3 9.52 -27.49 -3.27
C SER A 3 8.99 -26.14 -2.82
N TYR A 4 9.85 -25.33 -2.20
CA TYR A 4 9.60 -23.95 -1.78
C TYR A 4 10.55 -23.04 -2.55
N VAL A 5 9.99 -22.07 -3.25
CA VAL A 5 10.75 -21.25 -4.19
C VAL A 5 10.76 -19.80 -3.71
N GLY A 6 11.96 -19.20 -3.71
CA GLY A 6 12.16 -17.78 -3.53
C GLY A 6 12.65 -17.12 -4.80
N ILE A 7 12.09 -15.99 -5.17
CA ILE A 7 12.49 -15.25 -6.36
C ILE A 7 12.79 -13.80 -5.95
N ASP A 8 14.06 -13.41 -6.08
CA ASP A 8 14.43 -11.99 -6.03
C ASP A 8 14.21 -11.37 -7.41
N VAL A 9 13.50 -10.23 -7.43
CA VAL A 9 13.02 -9.62 -8.67
C VAL A 9 13.73 -8.29 -8.91
N ALA A 10 14.63 -8.26 -9.89
CA ALA A 10 15.24 -7.04 -10.38
C ALA A 10 14.61 -6.59 -11.72
N LYS A 11 15.04 -5.44 -12.21
CA LYS A 11 14.55 -4.87 -13.48
C LYS A 11 14.81 -5.79 -14.68
N LEU A 12 16.00 -6.40 -14.75
CA LEU A 12 16.46 -7.17 -15.91
C LEU A 12 16.53 -8.67 -15.66
N GLU A 13 16.53 -9.10 -14.39
CA GLU A 13 16.75 -10.49 -14.04
C GLU A 13 15.91 -10.93 -12.83
N LEU A 14 15.72 -12.23 -12.75
CA LEU A 14 15.04 -12.95 -11.69
C LEU A 14 16.02 -13.97 -11.12
N VAL A 15 16.42 -13.80 -9.87
CA VAL A 15 17.28 -14.76 -9.18
C VAL A 15 16.40 -15.71 -8.37
N VAL A 16 16.47 -16.99 -8.69
CA VAL A 16 15.59 -18.02 -8.12
C VAL A 16 16.38 -18.95 -7.22
N HIS A 17 15.81 -19.32 -6.09
CA HIS A 17 16.35 -20.35 -5.20
C HIS A 17 15.26 -21.32 -4.79
N VAL A 18 15.56 -22.63 -4.77
CA VAL A 18 14.63 -23.71 -4.50
C VAL A 18 15.09 -24.55 -3.30
N LEU A 19 14.22 -24.71 -2.33
CA LEU A 19 14.41 -25.58 -1.15
C LEU A 19 13.48 -26.80 -1.23
N PRO A 20 13.89 -27.96 -0.72
CA PRO A 20 15.15 -28.27 -0.02
C PRO A 20 16.33 -28.60 -0.95
N GLN A 21 16.17 -28.52 -2.29
CA GLN A 21 17.16 -28.93 -3.28
C GLN A 21 18.41 -28.05 -3.27
N GLU A 22 18.38 -26.88 -2.62
CA GLU A 22 19.44 -25.86 -2.61
C GLU A 22 19.88 -25.45 -4.04
N GLN A 23 18.93 -25.44 -4.98
CA GLN A 23 19.18 -25.17 -6.39
C GLN A 23 18.91 -23.70 -6.71
N GLY A 24 19.91 -23.01 -7.28
CA GLY A 24 19.77 -21.64 -7.76
C GLY A 24 19.76 -21.56 -9.29
N ARG A 25 18.97 -20.63 -9.86
CA ARG A 25 18.99 -20.33 -11.30
C ARG A 25 18.63 -18.86 -11.54
N ILE A 26 19.17 -18.29 -12.61
CA ILE A 26 18.88 -16.91 -13.02
C ILE A 26 18.13 -16.95 -14.35
N PHE A 27 17.08 -16.11 -14.45
CA PHE A 27 16.28 -15.93 -15.66
C PHE A 27 16.21 -14.43 -15.99
N ALA A 28 16.04 -14.11 -17.26
CA ALA A 28 15.77 -12.72 -17.66
C ALA A 28 14.36 -12.29 -17.21
N ASN A 29 14.22 -11.08 -16.69
CA ASN A 29 12.90 -10.50 -16.42
C ASN A 29 12.30 -9.93 -17.72
N SER A 30 12.01 -10.83 -18.66
CA SER A 30 11.45 -10.58 -19.98
C SER A 30 10.38 -11.62 -20.31
N ALA A 31 9.60 -11.41 -21.36
CA ALA A 31 8.56 -12.37 -21.74
C ALA A 31 9.15 -13.79 -21.99
N VAL A 32 10.32 -13.88 -22.62
CA VAL A 32 10.99 -15.15 -22.88
C VAL A 32 11.49 -15.79 -21.59
N GLY A 33 12.21 -15.06 -20.75
CA GLY A 33 12.75 -15.61 -19.50
C GLY A 33 11.64 -15.97 -18.49
N LEU A 34 10.51 -15.28 -18.49
CA LEU A 34 9.34 -15.65 -17.69
C LEU A 34 8.72 -16.96 -18.18
N ALA A 35 8.64 -17.19 -19.49
CA ALA A 35 8.16 -18.45 -20.06
C ALA A 35 9.09 -19.61 -19.69
N GLU A 36 10.41 -19.42 -19.81
CA GLU A 36 11.42 -20.43 -19.40
C GLU A 36 11.32 -20.74 -17.89
N LEU A 37 11.15 -19.72 -17.06
CA LEU A 37 10.96 -19.88 -15.62
C LEU A 37 9.73 -20.71 -15.31
N VAL A 38 8.59 -20.43 -15.94
CA VAL A 38 7.34 -21.18 -15.75
C VAL A 38 7.51 -22.64 -16.13
N VAL A 39 8.09 -22.94 -17.31
CA VAL A 39 8.37 -24.31 -17.75
C VAL A 39 9.26 -25.04 -16.75
N TRP A 40 10.30 -24.37 -16.26
CA TRP A 40 11.22 -24.97 -15.27
C TRP A 40 10.51 -25.24 -13.92
N LEU A 41 9.68 -24.31 -13.43
CA LEU A 41 8.94 -24.48 -12.19
C LEU A 41 7.87 -25.58 -12.27
N GLN A 42 7.27 -25.79 -13.44
CA GLN A 42 6.27 -26.86 -13.66
C GLN A 42 6.87 -28.27 -13.60
N GLN A 43 8.18 -28.41 -13.72
CA GLN A 43 8.88 -29.70 -13.59
C GLN A 43 9.02 -30.18 -12.13
N MET A 44 8.65 -29.33 -11.15
CA MET A 44 8.78 -29.67 -9.73
C MET A 44 7.47 -29.40 -8.96
N PRO A 45 7.21 -30.14 -7.88
CA PRO A 45 6.00 -29.96 -7.07
C PRO A 45 6.11 -28.69 -6.19
N CYS A 46 5.94 -27.52 -6.79
CA CYS A 46 6.01 -26.24 -6.10
C CYS A 46 4.83 -26.08 -5.13
N GLN A 47 5.10 -26.10 -3.84
CA GLN A 47 4.08 -25.84 -2.81
C GLN A 47 3.85 -24.35 -2.60
N ARG A 48 4.87 -23.53 -2.77
CA ARG A 48 4.79 -22.06 -2.67
C ARG A 48 5.95 -21.38 -3.35
N ILE A 49 5.64 -20.31 -4.07
CA ILE A 49 6.61 -19.45 -4.76
C ILE A 49 6.50 -18.05 -4.16
N VAL A 50 7.54 -17.57 -3.50
CA VAL A 50 7.54 -16.29 -2.79
C VAL A 50 8.49 -15.29 -3.47
N PHE A 51 8.02 -14.07 -3.65
CA PHE A 51 8.81 -12.94 -4.10
C PHE A 51 8.37 -11.66 -3.38
N GLU A 52 9.21 -10.63 -3.38
CA GLU A 52 8.85 -9.36 -2.75
C GLU A 52 8.31 -8.35 -3.78
N ALA A 53 7.58 -7.34 -3.27
CA ALA A 53 7.15 -6.21 -4.06
C ALA A 53 8.36 -5.33 -4.41
N SER A 54 8.75 -5.27 -5.70
CA SER A 54 9.94 -4.61 -6.22
C SER A 54 9.63 -3.38 -7.10
N GLY A 55 8.63 -2.59 -6.68
CA GLY A 55 8.29 -1.33 -7.37
C GLY A 55 7.53 -1.49 -8.68
N GLY A 56 7.02 -2.69 -8.98
CA GLY A 56 6.22 -2.99 -10.16
C GLY A 56 6.88 -4.00 -11.11
N TYR A 57 8.19 -4.25 -10.99
CA TYR A 57 8.90 -5.24 -11.82
C TYR A 57 8.40 -6.66 -11.60
N GLU A 58 7.79 -6.94 -10.46
CA GLU A 58 7.18 -8.23 -10.11
C GLU A 58 5.81 -8.50 -10.77
N GLN A 59 5.20 -7.50 -11.42
CA GLN A 59 3.82 -7.65 -11.92
C GLN A 59 3.72 -8.67 -13.07
N ALA A 60 4.67 -8.65 -14.00
CA ALA A 60 4.72 -9.61 -15.11
C ALA A 60 4.91 -11.03 -14.57
N LEU A 61 5.83 -11.22 -13.62
CA LEU A 61 6.04 -12.50 -12.94
C LEU A 61 4.76 -13.02 -12.30
N LEU A 62 4.07 -12.18 -11.50
CA LEU A 62 2.82 -12.57 -10.84
C LEU A 62 1.76 -13.03 -11.84
N LYS A 63 1.59 -12.30 -12.96
CA LYS A 63 0.65 -12.67 -14.03
C LYS A 63 1.01 -14.01 -14.67
N CYS A 64 2.28 -14.23 -15.01
CA CYS A 64 2.73 -15.49 -15.60
C CYS A 64 2.54 -16.68 -14.66
N LEU A 65 2.91 -16.55 -13.38
CA LEU A 65 2.74 -17.61 -12.40
C LEU A 65 1.25 -17.92 -12.16
N HIS A 66 0.41 -16.91 -12.12
CA HIS A 66 -1.04 -17.09 -11.96
C HIS A 66 -1.67 -17.80 -13.16
N HIS A 67 -1.32 -17.40 -14.40
CA HIS A 67 -1.81 -18.08 -15.61
C HIS A 67 -1.36 -19.55 -15.67
N ALA A 68 -0.19 -19.86 -15.12
CA ALA A 68 0.34 -21.22 -15.03
C ALA A 68 -0.23 -22.01 -13.83
N ASN A 69 -1.18 -21.45 -13.06
CA ASN A 69 -1.75 -22.02 -11.82
C ASN A 69 -0.67 -22.38 -10.78
N LEU A 70 0.44 -21.65 -10.73
CA LEU A 70 1.48 -21.80 -9.75
C LEU A 70 1.18 -21.00 -8.46
N PRO A 71 1.48 -21.53 -7.26
CA PRO A 71 1.09 -20.94 -5.98
C PRO A 71 1.98 -19.74 -5.62
N ALA A 72 1.80 -18.62 -6.31
CA ALA A 72 2.55 -17.39 -6.19
C ALA A 72 2.12 -16.57 -4.98
N VAL A 73 3.08 -16.11 -4.17
CA VAL A 73 2.86 -15.28 -2.98
C VAL A 73 3.76 -14.05 -3.04
N ARG A 74 3.17 -12.88 -3.13
CA ARG A 74 3.88 -11.60 -3.05
C ARG A 74 3.92 -11.09 -1.61
N LEU A 75 5.10 -10.98 -1.04
CA LEU A 75 5.30 -10.39 0.29
C LEU A 75 5.63 -8.89 0.19
N SER A 76 5.31 -8.17 1.28
CA SER A 76 5.85 -6.81 1.47
C SER A 76 7.34 -6.90 1.79
N ALA A 77 8.16 -5.99 1.28
CA ALA A 77 9.61 -5.97 1.46
C ALA A 77 10.08 -5.97 2.95
N GLN A 78 9.22 -5.63 3.88
CA GLN A 78 9.54 -5.64 5.31
C GLN A 78 9.68 -7.06 5.86
N ARG A 79 8.80 -7.99 5.47
CA ARG A 79 8.79 -9.37 6.00
C ARG A 79 10.06 -10.17 5.70
N PRO A 80 10.56 -10.22 4.44
CA PRO A 80 11.83 -10.88 4.14
C PRO A 80 13.02 -10.25 4.88
N ARG A 81 13.05 -8.92 5.02
CA ARG A 81 14.12 -8.23 5.78
C ARG A 81 14.12 -8.58 7.27
N GLU A 82 12.95 -8.68 7.89
CA GLU A 82 12.82 -9.11 9.28
C GLU A 82 13.26 -10.57 9.45
N LEU A 83 12.89 -11.45 8.51
CA LEU A 83 13.31 -12.84 8.48
C LEU A 83 14.83 -12.98 8.29
N ALA A 84 15.43 -12.25 7.35
CA ALA A 84 16.88 -12.23 7.14
C ALA A 84 17.63 -11.85 8.43
N ARG A 85 17.15 -10.83 9.15
CA ARG A 85 17.69 -10.43 10.45
C ARG A 85 17.56 -11.54 11.51
N ALA A 86 16.40 -12.20 11.57
CA ALA A 86 16.17 -13.31 12.51
C ALA A 86 17.06 -14.51 12.22
N LEU A 87 17.39 -14.75 10.94
CA LEU A 87 18.32 -15.81 10.49
C LEU A 87 19.80 -15.41 10.63
N GLY A 88 20.10 -14.18 11.08
CA GLY A 88 21.49 -13.70 11.21
C GLY A 88 22.19 -13.38 9.88
N VAL A 89 21.44 -13.30 8.77
CA VAL A 89 21.98 -12.94 7.44
C VAL A 89 22.35 -11.47 7.44
N LYS A 90 23.65 -11.17 7.36
CA LYS A 90 24.18 -9.80 7.35
C LYS A 90 24.59 -9.34 5.95
N ALA A 91 25.05 -10.28 5.11
CA ALA A 91 25.42 -9.98 3.74
C ALA A 91 24.16 -9.79 2.87
N LYS A 92 24.28 -8.92 1.89
CA LYS A 92 23.22 -8.67 0.91
C LYS A 92 23.75 -9.01 -0.47
N THR A 93 23.22 -10.09 -1.06
CA THR A 93 23.38 -10.48 -2.44
C THR A 93 22.05 -11.04 -2.94
N ASP A 94 21.78 -10.91 -4.22
CA ASP A 94 20.52 -11.35 -4.82
C ASP A 94 20.27 -12.86 -4.61
N ALA A 95 21.34 -13.68 -4.61
CA ALA A 95 21.26 -15.11 -4.31
C ALA A 95 20.84 -15.37 -2.84
N LEU A 96 21.36 -14.60 -1.88
CA LEU A 96 20.97 -14.70 -0.47
C LEU A 96 19.54 -14.18 -0.26
N ASP A 97 19.17 -13.11 -0.95
CA ASP A 97 17.80 -12.56 -0.89
C ASP A 97 16.79 -13.57 -1.46
N ALA A 98 17.10 -14.24 -2.59
CA ALA A 98 16.28 -15.32 -3.14
C ALA A 98 16.19 -16.52 -2.17
N ARG A 99 17.30 -16.90 -1.50
CA ARG A 99 17.29 -17.97 -0.49
C ARG A 99 16.45 -17.62 0.73
N VAL A 100 16.53 -16.38 1.23
CA VAL A 100 15.66 -15.90 2.33
C VAL A 100 14.20 -15.95 1.93
N LEU A 101 13.85 -15.61 0.69
CA LEU A 101 12.49 -15.73 0.17
C LEU A 101 12.03 -17.18 0.08
N ALA A 102 12.91 -18.13 -0.28
CA ALA A 102 12.59 -19.56 -0.27
C ALA A 102 12.34 -20.08 1.18
N VAL A 103 13.14 -19.63 2.15
CA VAL A 103 12.88 -19.91 3.59
C VAL A 103 11.56 -19.26 4.03
N ALA A 104 11.25 -18.05 3.57
CA ALA A 104 9.97 -17.41 3.83
C ALA A 104 8.80 -18.22 3.25
N ALA A 105 8.97 -18.82 2.06
CA ALA A 105 8.00 -19.70 1.44
C ALA A 105 7.70 -20.94 2.31
N GLN A 106 8.69 -21.45 2.99
CA GLN A 106 8.56 -22.62 3.88
C GLN A 106 7.90 -22.25 5.23
N LEU A 107 8.32 -21.16 5.85
CA LEU A 107 7.99 -20.85 7.26
C LEU A 107 6.77 -19.93 7.41
N LEU A 108 6.56 -18.97 6.53
CA LEU A 108 5.56 -17.94 6.76
C LEU A 108 4.17 -18.36 6.23
N PRO A 109 3.11 -18.25 7.05
CA PRO A 109 1.76 -18.40 6.55
C PRO A 109 1.45 -17.24 5.59
N ALA A 110 1.07 -17.56 4.36
CA ALA A 110 0.67 -16.59 3.37
C ALA A 110 -0.32 -17.19 2.38
N THR A 111 -1.26 -16.38 1.93
CA THR A 111 -2.23 -16.73 0.89
C THR A 111 -1.68 -16.46 -0.51
N VAL A 112 -2.07 -17.27 -1.47
CA VAL A 112 -1.76 -17.04 -2.89
C VAL A 112 -2.20 -15.64 -3.28
N SER A 113 -1.33 -14.96 -4.01
CA SER A 113 -1.57 -13.59 -4.49
C SER A 113 -2.18 -13.63 -5.89
N GLU A 114 -3.28 -12.95 -6.06
CA GLU A 114 -3.91 -12.79 -7.35
C GLU A 114 -3.38 -11.52 -8.06
N PRO A 115 -3.24 -11.55 -9.40
CA PRO A 115 -3.01 -10.35 -10.18
C PRO A 115 -4.17 -9.37 -9.99
N LEU A 116 -3.83 -8.09 -10.04
CA LEU A 116 -4.88 -7.07 -9.99
C LEU A 116 -5.67 -7.05 -11.29
N PRO A 117 -6.99 -6.82 -11.24
CA PRO A 117 -7.75 -6.45 -12.41
C PRO A 117 -7.08 -5.27 -13.15
N GLU A 118 -7.10 -5.28 -14.46
CA GLU A 118 -6.42 -4.28 -15.28
C GLU A 118 -6.85 -2.84 -14.93
N THR A 119 -8.15 -2.64 -14.76
CA THR A 119 -8.70 -1.34 -14.31
C THR A 119 -8.11 -0.86 -12.99
N THR A 120 -7.92 -1.77 -12.04
CA THR A 120 -7.28 -1.48 -10.74
C THR A 120 -5.79 -1.18 -10.90
N ALA A 121 -5.10 -1.88 -11.80
CA ALA A 121 -3.68 -1.64 -12.08
C ALA A 121 -3.49 -0.23 -12.69
N ILE A 122 -4.27 0.12 -13.71
CA ILE A 122 -4.28 1.46 -14.32
C ILE A 122 -4.56 2.55 -13.28
N LEU A 123 -5.57 2.35 -12.43
CA LEU A 123 -5.90 3.31 -11.38
C LEU A 123 -4.76 3.50 -10.37
N ARG A 124 -4.00 2.43 -10.05
CA ARG A 124 -2.80 2.51 -9.21
C ARG A 124 -1.70 3.34 -9.84
N GLU A 125 -1.46 3.19 -11.13
CA GLU A 125 -0.45 3.96 -11.86
C GLU A 125 -0.78 5.46 -11.85
N TRP A 126 -2.02 5.83 -12.15
CA TRP A 126 -2.48 7.22 -12.09
C TRP A 126 -2.35 7.83 -10.68
N LEU A 127 -2.69 7.07 -9.64
CA LEU A 127 -2.51 7.51 -8.25
C LEU A 127 -1.03 7.65 -7.88
N GLN A 128 -0.17 6.79 -8.40
CA GLN A 128 1.27 6.87 -8.18
C GLN A 128 1.87 8.11 -8.86
N LEU A 129 1.52 8.35 -10.14
CA LEU A 129 1.94 9.56 -10.86
C LEU A 129 1.47 10.82 -10.12
N ARG A 130 0.19 10.87 -9.73
CA ARG A 130 -0.33 11.99 -8.94
C ARG A 130 0.47 12.23 -7.65
N SER A 131 0.79 11.16 -6.94
CA SER A 131 1.55 11.25 -5.69
C SER A 131 2.98 11.80 -5.93
N ALA A 132 3.61 11.42 -7.03
CA ALA A 132 4.92 11.92 -7.44
C ALA A 132 4.86 13.43 -7.73
N LEU A 133 3.91 13.88 -8.56
CA LEU A 133 3.73 15.29 -8.88
C LEU A 133 3.41 16.16 -7.65
N VAL A 134 2.59 15.64 -6.72
CA VAL A 134 2.32 16.32 -5.44
C VAL A 134 3.61 16.44 -4.61
N GLY A 135 4.42 15.38 -4.54
CA GLY A 135 5.70 15.38 -3.82
C GLY A 135 6.69 16.39 -4.41
N GLU A 136 6.78 16.44 -5.74
CA GLU A 136 7.63 17.38 -6.49
C GLU A 136 7.18 18.84 -6.24
N ARG A 137 5.89 19.15 -6.43
CA ARG A 137 5.32 20.46 -6.12
C ARG A 137 5.65 20.91 -4.69
N ASP A 138 5.45 20.03 -3.71
CA ASP A 138 5.67 20.36 -2.29
C ASP A 138 7.16 20.52 -1.97
N SER A 139 8.05 19.81 -2.69
CA SER A 139 9.50 20.01 -2.64
C SER A 139 9.89 21.37 -3.16
N HIS A 140 9.37 21.77 -4.33
CA HIS A 140 9.63 23.10 -4.91
C HIS A 140 9.06 24.24 -4.05
N ARG A 141 7.89 24.06 -3.43
CA ARG A 141 7.34 25.03 -2.48
C ARG A 141 8.23 25.25 -1.26
N ARG A 142 8.87 24.20 -0.74
CA ARG A 142 9.84 24.34 0.35
C ARG A 142 11.10 25.08 -0.11
N ARG A 143 11.59 24.83 -1.34
CA ARG A 143 12.74 25.55 -1.92
C ARG A 143 12.44 27.03 -2.08
N LEU A 144 11.23 27.40 -2.51
CA LEU A 144 10.85 28.82 -2.64
C LEU A 144 11.05 29.62 -1.37
N GLN A 145 10.87 29.01 -0.20
CA GLN A 145 11.08 29.69 1.10
C GLN A 145 12.54 29.97 1.40
N GLN A 146 13.48 29.32 0.70
CA GLN A 146 14.93 29.45 0.91
C GLN A 146 15.61 30.35 -0.13
N LEU A 147 14.93 30.65 -1.24
CA LEU A 147 15.47 31.47 -2.32
C LEU A 147 15.39 32.94 -1.97
N GLN A 148 16.45 33.68 -2.32
CA GLN A 148 16.54 35.13 -2.07
C GLN A 148 16.35 35.97 -3.38
N HIS A 149 16.80 35.41 -4.52
CA HIS A 149 16.84 36.17 -5.80
C HIS A 149 15.45 36.15 -6.47
N PRO A 150 14.85 37.34 -6.78
CA PRO A 150 13.48 37.43 -7.29
C PRO A 150 13.24 36.69 -8.61
N GLN A 151 14.18 36.72 -9.55
CA GLN A 151 14.06 36.05 -10.84
C GLN A 151 14.05 34.54 -10.68
N VAL A 152 14.87 33.97 -9.75
CA VAL A 152 14.90 32.56 -9.46
C VAL A 152 13.59 32.11 -8.77
N GLN A 153 13.07 32.97 -7.87
CA GLN A 153 11.76 32.71 -7.25
C GLN A 153 10.64 32.69 -8.30
N ALA A 154 10.61 33.70 -9.21
CA ALA A 154 9.60 33.76 -10.27
C ALA A 154 9.63 32.53 -11.17
N PHE A 155 10.81 32.08 -11.60
CA PHE A 155 10.97 30.87 -12.41
C PHE A 155 10.42 29.62 -11.70
N LEU A 156 10.77 29.45 -10.42
CA LEU A 156 10.31 28.30 -9.66
C LEU A 156 8.80 28.38 -9.33
N GLN A 157 8.25 29.57 -9.12
CA GLN A 157 6.81 29.79 -8.95
C GLN A 157 6.01 29.36 -10.18
N GLU A 158 6.50 29.70 -11.38
CA GLU A 158 5.88 29.26 -12.64
C GLU A 158 5.86 27.74 -12.75
N TRP A 159 6.98 27.08 -12.40
CA TRP A 159 7.05 25.61 -12.39
C TRP A 159 6.04 24.99 -11.41
N VAL A 160 5.95 25.53 -10.19
CA VAL A 160 4.95 25.11 -9.20
C VAL A 160 3.53 25.29 -9.72
N ALA A 161 3.25 26.37 -10.44
CA ALA A 161 1.94 26.61 -11.05
C ALA A 161 1.62 25.56 -12.13
N LYS A 162 2.56 25.21 -12.99
CA LYS A 162 2.42 24.15 -14.01
C LYS A 162 2.11 22.80 -13.36
N LEU A 163 2.85 22.42 -12.33
CA LEU A 163 2.58 21.19 -11.57
C LEU A 163 1.18 21.20 -10.94
N GLN A 164 0.73 22.35 -10.43
CA GLN A 164 -0.60 22.49 -9.85
C GLN A 164 -1.72 22.26 -10.87
N VAL A 165 -1.54 22.74 -12.11
CA VAL A 165 -2.48 22.49 -13.22
C VAL A 165 -2.51 21.00 -13.56
N GLN A 166 -1.36 20.37 -13.75
CA GLN A 166 -1.27 18.94 -14.05
C GLN A 166 -1.92 18.06 -12.96
N ILE A 167 -1.71 18.39 -11.68
CA ILE A 167 -2.35 17.67 -10.56
C ILE A 167 -3.87 17.83 -10.64
N LYS A 168 -4.40 19.03 -10.96
CA LYS A 168 -5.84 19.25 -11.11
C LYS A 168 -6.43 18.43 -12.26
N ASP A 169 -5.72 18.31 -13.37
CA ASP A 169 -6.19 17.54 -14.52
C ASP A 169 -6.17 16.04 -14.23
N LEU A 170 -5.15 15.54 -13.51
CA LEU A 170 -5.16 14.18 -12.99
C LEU A 170 -6.31 13.93 -12.00
N ASP A 171 -6.64 14.91 -11.15
CA ASP A 171 -7.76 14.81 -10.22
C ASP A 171 -9.10 14.66 -10.95
N LYS A 172 -9.30 15.40 -12.06
CA LYS A 172 -10.48 15.28 -12.94
C LYS A 172 -10.54 13.91 -13.60
N LEU A 173 -9.41 13.42 -14.14
CA LEU A 173 -9.31 12.10 -14.75
C LEU A 173 -9.63 10.99 -13.74
N LEU A 174 -9.03 11.04 -12.56
CA LEU A 174 -9.31 10.08 -11.49
C LEU A 174 -10.78 10.11 -11.07
N ALA A 175 -11.37 11.31 -11.00
CA ALA A 175 -12.79 11.46 -10.71
C ALA A 175 -13.68 10.79 -11.77
N LYS A 176 -13.31 10.90 -13.06
CA LYS A 176 -14.01 10.24 -14.18
C LYS A 176 -13.90 8.72 -14.07
N LEU A 177 -12.69 8.20 -13.84
CA LEU A 177 -12.43 6.76 -13.76
C LEU A 177 -13.19 6.05 -12.63
N VAL A 178 -13.55 6.75 -11.56
CA VAL A 178 -14.27 6.16 -10.41
C VAL A 178 -15.75 6.53 -10.34
N ARG A 179 -16.24 7.33 -11.29
CA ARG A 179 -17.64 7.80 -11.29
C ARG A 179 -18.61 6.69 -11.66
N ASP A 180 -18.23 5.81 -12.58
CA ASP A 180 -19.14 4.90 -13.27
C ASP A 180 -19.50 3.64 -12.44
N GLU A 181 -18.91 3.49 -11.26
CA GLU A 181 -19.27 2.44 -10.30
C GLU A 181 -20.06 3.01 -9.11
N PRO A 182 -21.40 2.97 -9.12
CA PRO A 182 -22.20 3.37 -7.97
C PRO A 182 -21.78 2.60 -6.71
N SER A 183 -21.57 3.31 -5.62
CA SER A 183 -21.12 2.69 -4.37
C SER A 183 -21.95 3.20 -3.20
N ALA A 184 -22.25 2.32 -2.25
CA ALA A 184 -22.84 2.70 -0.99
C ALA A 184 -22.04 3.81 -0.27
N LEU A 185 -20.75 3.96 -0.61
CA LEU A 185 -19.86 4.96 -0.04
C LEU A 185 -20.11 6.38 -0.56
N ASP A 186 -20.84 6.59 -1.66
CA ASP A 186 -20.92 7.87 -2.38
C ASP A 186 -21.45 9.04 -1.54
N LYS A 187 -22.27 8.74 -0.54
CA LYS A 187 -22.83 9.72 0.38
C LYS A 187 -22.01 9.91 1.67
N ALA A 188 -20.85 9.27 1.79
CA ALA A 188 -20.00 9.41 2.97
C ALA A 188 -19.36 10.82 3.01
N PRO A 189 -19.47 11.57 4.11
CA PRO A 189 -18.87 12.89 4.23
C PRO A 189 -17.34 12.80 4.08
N GLY A 190 -16.77 13.70 3.27
CA GLY A 190 -15.32 13.72 3.01
C GLY A 190 -14.82 12.67 2.01
N LEU A 191 -15.67 11.83 1.45
CA LEU A 191 -15.30 10.89 0.39
C LEU A 191 -15.19 11.61 -0.95
N GLY A 192 -14.11 12.33 -1.17
CA GLY A 192 -13.80 12.91 -2.46
C GLY A 192 -13.26 11.86 -3.46
N PRO A 193 -13.16 12.24 -4.76
CA PRO A 193 -12.75 11.32 -5.82
C PRO A 193 -11.38 10.66 -5.56
N ILE A 194 -10.44 11.38 -4.98
CA ILE A 194 -9.09 10.85 -4.69
C ILE A 194 -9.14 9.79 -3.58
N LEU A 195 -9.92 9.98 -2.52
CA LEU A 195 -10.08 8.93 -1.50
C LEU A 195 -10.79 7.72 -2.10
N ARG A 196 -11.87 7.93 -2.90
CA ARG A 196 -12.59 6.86 -3.58
C ARG A 196 -11.66 6.03 -4.47
N ALA A 197 -10.89 6.69 -5.35
CA ALA A 197 -9.89 6.03 -6.19
C ALA A 197 -8.84 5.27 -5.37
N THR A 198 -8.36 5.88 -4.28
CA THR A 198 -7.37 5.26 -3.40
C THR A 198 -7.92 4.01 -2.71
N LEU A 199 -9.16 4.06 -2.20
CA LEU A 199 -9.80 2.89 -1.59
C LEU A 199 -10.02 1.78 -2.60
N ALA A 200 -10.53 2.09 -3.79
CA ALA A 200 -10.75 1.10 -4.86
C ALA A 200 -9.44 0.43 -5.29
N ALA A 201 -8.40 1.22 -5.55
CA ALA A 201 -7.15 0.71 -6.07
C ALA A 201 -6.23 0.08 -5.01
N ARG A 202 -6.22 0.61 -3.78
CA ARG A 202 -5.21 0.26 -2.77
C ARG A 202 -5.77 -0.38 -1.51
N LEU A 203 -7.09 -0.57 -1.43
CA LEU A 203 -7.73 -1.24 -0.29
C LEU A 203 -8.87 -2.16 -0.75
N PRO A 204 -8.60 -3.16 -1.63
CA PRO A 204 -9.62 -4.07 -2.14
C PRO A 204 -10.27 -4.93 -1.03
N GLU A 205 -9.64 -5.01 0.13
CA GLU A 205 -10.15 -5.71 1.31
C GLU A 205 -11.23 -4.92 2.06
N LEU A 206 -11.52 -3.68 1.64
CA LEU A 206 -12.57 -2.85 2.24
C LEU A 206 -13.93 -3.55 2.12
N GLY A 207 -14.60 -3.73 3.24
CA GLY A 207 -15.86 -4.48 3.34
C GLY A 207 -15.71 -5.98 3.59
N ARG A 208 -14.47 -6.52 3.54
CA ARG A 208 -14.21 -7.95 3.74
C ARG A 208 -13.55 -8.27 5.09
N LEU A 209 -12.89 -7.30 5.69
CA LEU A 209 -12.17 -7.44 6.95
C LEU A 209 -12.99 -6.91 8.14
N ASP A 210 -12.67 -7.39 9.34
CA ASP A 210 -13.22 -6.82 10.55
C ASP A 210 -12.61 -5.44 10.87
N ARG A 211 -13.19 -4.75 11.88
CA ARG A 211 -12.78 -3.39 12.27
C ARG A 211 -11.32 -3.30 12.79
N ARG A 212 -10.78 -4.39 13.35
CA ARG A 212 -9.40 -4.42 13.87
C ARG A 212 -8.43 -4.70 12.74
N GLN A 213 -8.75 -5.66 11.90
CA GLN A 213 -7.94 -6.05 10.74
C GLN A 213 -7.79 -4.89 9.75
N ILE A 214 -8.89 -4.21 9.37
CA ILE A 214 -8.81 -3.09 8.43
C ILE A 214 -8.02 -1.90 9.01
N ALA A 215 -8.15 -1.62 10.31
CA ALA A 215 -7.37 -0.59 10.97
C ALA A 215 -5.87 -0.95 11.03
N ALA A 216 -5.53 -2.20 11.30
CA ALA A 216 -4.16 -2.69 11.29
C ALA A 216 -3.56 -2.63 9.88
N LEU A 217 -4.31 -3.07 8.85
CA LEU A 217 -3.88 -3.06 7.45
C LEU A 217 -3.54 -1.65 6.94
N VAL A 218 -4.30 -0.63 7.35
CA VAL A 218 -4.01 0.77 7.00
C VAL A 218 -2.97 1.40 7.94
N GLY A 219 -2.61 0.73 9.04
CA GLY A 219 -1.68 1.24 10.05
C GLY A 219 -2.29 2.31 10.95
N LEU A 220 -3.57 2.13 11.32
CA LEU A 220 -4.31 2.97 12.27
C LEU A 220 -4.59 2.24 13.59
N ALA A 221 -4.18 0.98 13.72
CA ALA A 221 -4.23 0.27 14.98
C ALA A 221 -3.09 0.76 15.90
N PRO A 222 -3.40 1.15 17.15
CA PRO A 222 -2.37 1.49 18.11
C PRO A 222 -1.73 0.20 18.65
N TYR A 223 -0.41 0.12 18.56
CA TYR A 223 0.37 -0.96 19.15
C TYR A 223 0.87 -0.56 20.54
N ASN A 224 0.78 -1.48 21.48
CA ASN A 224 1.36 -1.33 22.81
C ASN A 224 2.89 -1.45 22.71
N ARG A 225 3.58 -0.72 23.57
CA ARG A 225 5.01 -0.83 23.79
C ARG A 225 5.26 -0.98 25.29
N ASP A 226 4.66 -2.01 25.86
CA ASP A 226 4.74 -2.28 27.28
C ASP A 226 5.87 -3.31 27.51
N SER A 227 6.70 -3.07 28.53
CA SER A 227 7.72 -4.02 28.96
C SER A 227 7.79 -4.05 30.50
N GLY A 228 7.54 -5.19 31.11
CA GLY A 228 7.49 -5.37 32.54
C GLY A 228 6.49 -4.41 33.20
N ARG A 229 6.96 -3.57 34.14
CA ARG A 229 6.15 -2.56 34.83
C ARG A 229 6.02 -1.25 34.04
N TRP A 230 6.79 -1.05 32.96
CA TRP A 230 6.75 0.16 32.16
C TRP A 230 5.64 0.08 31.11
N ARG A 231 4.73 1.07 31.13
CA ARG A 231 3.69 1.23 30.12
C ARG A 231 4.05 2.36 29.18
N GLY A 232 4.45 2.01 27.96
CA GLY A 232 4.83 2.97 26.94
C GLY A 232 3.64 3.63 26.25
N GLN A 233 3.93 4.71 25.52
CA GLN A 233 2.92 5.36 24.69
C GLN A 233 2.54 4.47 23.51
N ARG A 234 1.23 4.27 23.33
CA ARG A 234 0.68 3.58 22.17
C ARG A 234 0.91 4.41 20.93
N ARG A 235 1.48 3.79 19.89
CA ARG A 235 1.73 4.45 18.61
C ARG A 235 1.19 3.59 17.46
N ILE A 236 0.71 4.26 16.41
CA ILE A 236 0.41 3.60 15.14
C ILE A 236 1.71 3.26 14.42
N ALA A 237 1.76 2.10 13.76
CA ALA A 237 2.94 1.67 13.00
C ALA A 237 2.55 0.83 11.78
N GLY A 238 3.44 0.75 10.80
CA GLY A 238 3.27 -0.08 9.61
C GLY A 238 2.08 0.30 8.74
N GLY A 239 1.53 -0.68 8.05
CA GLY A 239 0.36 -0.58 7.20
C GLY A 239 0.55 0.26 5.93
N ARG A 240 -0.54 0.47 5.18
CA ARG A 240 -0.56 1.18 3.89
C ARG A 240 -0.48 2.70 4.09
N ALA A 241 0.73 3.24 4.09
CA ALA A 241 0.99 4.66 4.36
C ALA A 241 0.36 5.61 3.33
N ASP A 242 0.25 5.18 2.08
CA ASP A 242 -0.39 5.92 0.98
C ASP A 242 -1.90 6.09 1.22
N VAL A 243 -2.60 5.02 1.60
CA VAL A 243 -4.02 5.08 2.01
C VAL A 243 -4.20 5.99 3.22
N ARG A 244 -3.34 5.83 4.24
CA ARG A 244 -3.40 6.64 5.46
C ARG A 244 -3.21 8.13 5.19
N ARG A 245 -2.32 8.52 4.24
CA ARG A 245 -2.09 9.91 3.86
C ARG A 245 -3.32 10.56 3.24
N VAL A 246 -3.98 9.88 2.30
CA VAL A 246 -5.20 10.39 1.65
C VAL A 246 -6.36 10.42 2.66
N LEU A 247 -6.48 9.39 3.47
CA LEU A 247 -7.51 9.31 4.50
C LEU A 247 -7.39 10.43 5.55
N TYR A 248 -6.15 10.86 5.87
CA TYR A 248 -5.94 11.99 6.79
C TYR A 248 -6.60 13.27 6.30
N MET A 249 -6.39 13.63 5.03
CA MET A 249 -7.00 14.82 4.43
C MET A 249 -8.53 14.70 4.32
N ALA A 250 -9.01 13.54 3.91
CA ALA A 250 -10.44 13.26 3.81
C ALA A 250 -11.13 13.31 5.17
N THR A 251 -10.47 12.87 6.24
CA THR A 251 -11.00 12.89 7.61
C THR A 251 -11.24 14.32 8.09
N TRP A 252 -10.40 15.28 7.71
CA TRP A 252 -10.67 16.70 8.02
C TRP A 252 -11.98 17.21 7.40
N SER A 253 -12.25 16.80 6.15
CA SER A 253 -13.52 17.11 5.49
C SER A 253 -14.69 16.37 6.15
N ALA A 254 -14.49 15.11 6.54
CA ALA A 254 -15.49 14.30 7.22
C ALA A 254 -15.85 14.88 8.62
N ILE A 255 -14.85 15.37 9.37
CA ILE A 255 -15.08 16.03 10.67
C ILE A 255 -15.95 17.29 10.51
N ARG A 256 -15.81 18.04 9.42
CA ARG A 256 -16.65 19.21 9.14
C ARG A 256 -18.07 18.85 8.67
N GLY A 257 -18.24 17.70 8.06
CA GLY A 257 -19.52 17.27 7.47
C GLY A 257 -20.31 16.22 8.27
N ASP A 258 -19.78 15.73 9.42
CA ASP A 258 -20.46 14.71 10.25
C ASP A 258 -20.35 15.07 11.75
N ALA A 259 -21.48 15.30 12.38
CA ALA A 259 -21.56 15.72 13.79
C ALA A 259 -20.89 14.72 14.75
N ALA A 260 -21.00 13.42 14.51
CA ALA A 260 -20.42 12.39 15.38
C ALA A 260 -18.88 12.34 15.29
N LEU A 261 -18.30 12.63 14.11
CA LEU A 261 -16.86 12.77 13.96
C LEU A 261 -16.37 14.09 14.56
N ALA A 262 -17.13 15.18 14.39
CA ALA A 262 -16.84 16.48 14.99
C ALA A 262 -16.83 16.38 16.52
N SER A 263 -17.86 15.81 17.13
CA SER A 263 -17.97 15.58 18.58
C SER A 263 -16.81 14.71 19.09
N CYS A 264 -16.47 13.62 18.38
CA CYS A 264 -15.36 12.76 18.73
C CYS A 264 -14.03 13.53 18.74
N TYR A 265 -13.78 14.37 17.71
CA TYR A 265 -12.58 15.19 17.62
C TYR A 265 -12.52 16.22 18.77
N GLN A 266 -13.60 16.97 18.99
CA GLN A 266 -13.70 17.98 20.04
C GLN A 266 -13.49 17.38 21.43
N HIS A 267 -14.14 16.24 21.72
CA HIS A 267 -13.96 15.53 22.99
C HIS A 267 -12.51 15.14 23.25
N LEU A 268 -11.80 14.61 22.23
CA LEU A 268 -10.40 14.22 22.38
C LEU A 268 -9.48 15.44 22.60
N VAL A 269 -9.75 16.56 21.92
CA VAL A 269 -8.97 17.81 22.09
C VAL A 269 -9.25 18.40 23.46
N ALA A 270 -10.50 18.46 23.91
CA ALA A 270 -10.88 18.91 25.24
C ALA A 270 -10.25 18.06 26.36
N ALA A 271 -10.10 16.74 26.12
CA ALA A 271 -9.37 15.83 27.02
C ALA A 271 -7.83 15.99 26.93
N GLY A 272 -7.31 17.07 26.33
CA GLY A 272 -5.89 17.39 26.26
C GLY A 272 -5.07 16.55 25.27
N LYS A 273 -5.71 15.81 24.35
CA LYS A 273 -4.98 15.04 23.34
C LYS A 273 -4.44 15.96 22.23
N PRO A 274 -3.20 15.77 21.76
CA PRO A 274 -2.67 16.53 20.63
C PRO A 274 -3.58 16.42 19.39
N LYS A 275 -3.80 17.53 18.68
CA LYS A 275 -4.70 17.60 17.50
C LYS A 275 -4.44 16.48 16.50
N LYS A 276 -3.17 16.17 16.18
CA LYS A 276 -2.78 15.11 15.26
C LYS A 276 -3.21 13.71 15.75
N LEU A 277 -3.15 13.47 17.06
CA LEU A 277 -3.60 12.21 17.65
C LEU A 277 -5.13 12.12 17.62
N ALA A 278 -5.84 13.21 17.92
CA ALA A 278 -7.31 13.27 17.83
C ALA A 278 -7.80 12.99 16.41
N VAL A 279 -7.18 13.61 15.38
CA VAL A 279 -7.49 13.30 13.97
C VAL A 279 -7.20 11.83 13.64
N THR A 280 -6.08 11.27 14.10
CA THR A 280 -5.76 9.85 13.87
C THR A 280 -6.80 8.90 14.45
N ALA A 281 -7.34 9.22 15.61
CA ALA A 281 -8.46 8.46 16.21
C ALA A 281 -9.74 8.59 15.36
N CYS A 282 -10.04 9.80 14.87
CA CYS A 282 -11.15 10.02 13.94
C CYS A 282 -10.96 9.29 12.62
N MET A 283 -9.72 9.22 12.07
CA MET A 283 -9.40 8.42 10.87
C MET A 283 -9.77 6.95 11.06
N ARG A 284 -9.41 6.37 12.19
CA ARG A 284 -9.76 4.99 12.50
C ARG A 284 -11.28 4.80 12.55
N LYS A 285 -12.01 5.70 13.23
CA LYS A 285 -13.47 5.66 13.32
C LYS A 285 -14.10 5.81 11.93
N TYR A 286 -13.61 6.74 11.12
CA TYR A 286 -14.06 6.99 9.76
C TYR A 286 -13.82 5.75 8.86
N LEU A 287 -12.60 5.19 8.84
CA LEU A 287 -12.26 4.00 8.08
C LEU A 287 -13.14 2.80 8.45
N THR A 288 -13.36 2.57 9.75
CA THR A 288 -14.19 1.43 10.19
C THR A 288 -15.66 1.60 9.80
N ARG A 289 -16.15 2.83 9.74
CA ARG A 289 -17.49 3.14 9.21
C ARG A 289 -17.56 2.89 7.70
N LEU A 290 -16.60 3.39 6.92
CA LEU A 290 -16.53 3.11 5.47
C LEU A 290 -16.46 1.60 5.20
N ASN A 291 -15.69 0.87 6.00
CA ASN A 291 -15.61 -0.59 5.89
C ASN A 291 -16.96 -1.27 6.16
N ALA A 292 -17.70 -0.86 7.17
CA ALA A 292 -19.03 -1.37 7.47
C ALA A 292 -20.04 -1.03 6.35
N MET A 293 -20.03 0.22 5.85
CA MET A 293 -20.89 0.62 4.72
C MET A 293 -20.65 -0.25 3.49
N LYS A 294 -19.39 -0.52 3.13
CA LYS A 294 -19.04 -1.36 1.98
C LYS A 294 -19.47 -2.81 2.20
N ARG A 295 -19.28 -3.34 3.42
CA ARG A 295 -19.68 -4.71 3.78
C ARG A 295 -21.19 -4.90 3.72
N ASP A 296 -21.93 -3.97 4.35
CA ASP A 296 -23.37 -4.07 4.53
C ASP A 296 -24.15 -3.46 3.37
N ASN A 297 -23.45 -2.94 2.36
CA ASN A 297 -24.00 -2.15 1.24
C ASN A 297 -25.01 -1.06 1.71
N ALA A 298 -24.70 -0.42 2.82
CA ALA A 298 -25.57 0.54 3.49
C ALA A 298 -25.04 1.97 3.34
N PRO A 299 -25.91 2.99 3.17
CA PRO A 299 -25.49 4.37 3.06
C PRO A 299 -24.92 4.89 4.39
N TRP A 300 -24.21 6.02 4.33
CA TRP A 300 -23.77 6.71 5.52
C TRP A 300 -24.98 7.14 6.36
N ARG A 301 -25.05 6.67 7.59
CA ARG A 301 -26.08 7.11 8.54
C ARG A 301 -25.44 8.18 9.43
N ALA A 302 -26.00 9.39 9.43
CA ALA A 302 -25.67 10.36 10.46
C ALA A 302 -25.99 9.72 11.83
N ALA A 303 -25.10 9.85 12.79
CA ALA A 303 -25.46 9.44 14.16
C ALA A 303 -26.55 10.40 14.66
N ALA A 304 -27.63 9.81 15.12
CA ALA A 304 -28.66 10.55 15.83
C ALA A 304 -28.09 11.22 17.08
#